data_a6da560d10afd63e748e88ae6b75c825
#
_entry.id   a6da560d10afd63e748e88ae6b75c825
#
_cell.length_a   1.000
_cell.length_b   1.000
_cell.length_c   1.000
_cell.angle_alpha   90.00
_cell.angle_beta   90.00
_cell.angle_gamma   90.00
#
_symmetry.space_group_name_H-M   'P 1'
#
loop_
_entity.id
_entity.type
_entity.pdbx_description
1 polymer ?
#
loop_
_entity_poly.entity_id
_entity_poly.type
_entity_poly.pdbx_seq_one_letter_code
_entity_poly.pdbx_strand_id
1 'polypeptide(L)'
;MPRPTHRESTAAIIHVFSRGNYKAPIFATEGAKEAFLTTLKQAINRCGWEVYAYAIMPNHFHLLLRTPRGNLSIGMQWLLSTFATRFNQYRKESGHVFQGRYRYVVAPTLTSAARMFDYVHLNHIRKGLCDLQTLEDCRDNSLYLLRRTSERPPFSLDLGLTRFTGYGDDPEGHQAYVRKLMRVLANDPDGALSRTAMQDLSEVPALTIAAPSPLEAGLTQVEIRAIDERHRDEFLHAALSSAGKDQADILADAKGAPWKAQIALALSQHTTATTGWIAEQLNMGTAGNVRKILSGSKGSDRF
;
A
#
# COMPACT_ATOMS: atom_id res chain seq x y z
N MET A 1 -28.56 8.78 3.77
CA MET A 1 -27.81 9.29 4.92
C MET A 1 -26.45 9.77 4.46
N PRO A 2 -26.02 11.00 4.80
CA PRO A 2 -24.65 11.45 4.50
C PRO A 2 -23.66 10.51 5.20
N ARG A 3 -22.64 10.07 4.47
CA ARG A 3 -21.58 9.23 5.06
C ARG A 3 -20.78 10.05 6.06
N PRO A 4 -20.41 9.50 7.24
CA PRO A 4 -19.50 10.19 8.14
C PRO A 4 -18.23 10.55 7.39
N THR A 5 -17.81 11.80 7.51
CA THR A 5 -16.55 12.30 6.97
C THR A 5 -15.42 11.55 7.69
N HIS A 6 -14.76 10.69 6.94
CA HIS A 6 -13.65 9.90 7.47
C HIS A 6 -12.45 10.82 7.70
N ARG A 7 -12.02 10.94 8.95
CA ARG A 7 -10.74 11.59 9.27
C ARG A 7 -9.64 10.54 9.22
N GLU A 8 -8.66 10.74 8.36
CA GLU A 8 -7.51 9.87 8.24
C GLU A 8 -6.35 10.42 9.10
N SER A 9 -5.86 9.62 10.06
CA SER A 9 -4.72 9.99 10.90
C SER A 9 -3.41 9.65 10.21
N THR A 10 -2.49 10.60 10.14
CA THR A 10 -1.15 10.41 9.56
C THR A 10 -0.22 9.56 10.45
N ALA A 11 -0.55 9.43 11.73
CA ALA A 11 0.23 8.66 12.71
C ALA A 11 -0.31 7.24 12.94
N ALA A 12 -1.56 6.96 12.55
CA ALA A 12 -2.22 5.70 12.84
C ALA A 12 -1.58 4.53 12.10
N ILE A 13 -1.41 3.41 12.81
CA ILE A 13 -1.12 2.11 12.22
C ILE A 13 -2.44 1.46 11.85
N ILE A 14 -2.55 1.02 10.61
CA ILE A 14 -3.81 0.58 10.03
C ILE A 14 -3.64 -0.83 9.44
N HIS A 15 -4.50 -1.75 9.87
CA HIS A 15 -4.64 -3.05 9.23
C HIS A 15 -5.72 -2.96 8.16
N VAL A 16 -5.33 -3.14 6.90
CA VAL A 16 -6.20 -3.05 5.73
C VAL A 16 -6.38 -4.42 5.10
N PHE A 17 -7.58 -4.75 4.66
CA PHE A 17 -7.87 -5.99 3.96
C PHE A 17 -9.00 -5.85 2.95
N SER A 18 -8.96 -6.68 1.91
CA SER A 18 -10.04 -6.79 0.92
C SER A 18 -10.10 -8.21 0.37
N ARG A 19 -11.25 -8.61 -0.13
CA ARG A 19 -11.54 -9.97 -0.57
C ARG A 19 -12.08 -9.98 -2.00
N GLY A 20 -11.77 -11.04 -2.72
CA GLY A 20 -12.33 -11.32 -4.05
C GLY A 20 -13.84 -11.38 -4.03
N ASN A 21 -14.46 -10.92 -5.11
CA ASN A 21 -15.91 -10.97 -5.29
C ASN A 21 -16.40 -12.41 -5.19
N TYR A 22 -17.52 -12.64 -4.48
CA TYR A 22 -18.05 -13.99 -4.16
C TYR A 22 -17.00 -14.93 -3.53
N LYS A 23 -16.01 -14.39 -2.81
CA LYS A 23 -14.87 -15.14 -2.25
C LYS A 23 -14.01 -15.83 -3.31
N ALA A 24 -14.08 -15.38 -4.57
CA ALA A 24 -13.30 -15.94 -5.67
C ALA A 24 -11.80 -15.91 -5.36
N PRO A 25 -11.04 -16.95 -5.76
CA PRO A 25 -9.62 -17.07 -5.50
C PRO A 25 -8.80 -16.21 -6.49
N ILE A 26 -8.91 -14.89 -6.37
CA ILE A 26 -8.28 -13.91 -7.26
C ILE A 26 -6.75 -13.92 -7.21
N PHE A 27 -6.18 -14.55 -6.20
CA PHE A 27 -4.73 -14.74 -6.01
C PHE A 27 -4.32 -16.22 -6.07
N ALA A 28 -5.06 -17.06 -6.83
CA ALA A 28 -4.76 -18.48 -6.93
C ALA A 28 -3.47 -18.78 -7.71
N THR A 29 -3.05 -17.91 -8.61
CA THR A 29 -1.85 -18.09 -9.43
C THR A 29 -0.71 -17.18 -8.97
N GLU A 30 0.54 -17.65 -9.12
CA GLU A 30 1.73 -16.85 -8.79
C GLU A 30 1.74 -15.53 -9.58
N GLY A 31 1.37 -15.55 -10.85
CA GLY A 31 1.30 -14.34 -11.67
C GLY A 31 0.31 -13.29 -11.14
N ALA A 32 -0.83 -13.72 -10.57
CA ALA A 32 -1.80 -12.81 -9.96
C ALA A 32 -1.24 -12.18 -8.65
N LYS A 33 -0.55 -12.98 -7.83
CA LYS A 33 0.10 -12.52 -6.60
C LYS A 33 1.23 -11.54 -6.91
N GLU A 34 2.06 -11.85 -7.89
CA GLU A 34 3.16 -10.99 -8.33
C GLU A 34 2.65 -9.68 -8.94
N ALA A 35 1.59 -9.74 -9.75
CA ALA A 35 0.93 -8.54 -10.28
C ALA A 35 0.36 -7.65 -9.14
N PHE A 36 -0.17 -8.25 -8.08
CA PHE A 36 -0.62 -7.51 -6.90
C PHE A 36 0.55 -6.89 -6.14
N LEU A 37 1.62 -7.64 -5.86
CA LEU A 37 2.83 -7.13 -5.19
C LEU A 37 3.48 -5.99 -5.98
N THR A 38 3.57 -6.13 -7.29
CA THR A 38 4.07 -5.07 -8.18
C THR A 38 3.18 -3.82 -8.10
N THR A 39 1.85 -4.00 -8.10
CA THR A 39 0.92 -2.87 -7.97
C THR A 39 1.00 -2.26 -6.58
N LEU A 40 1.19 -3.05 -5.53
CA LEU A 40 1.39 -2.57 -4.16
C LEU A 40 2.68 -1.74 -4.04
N LYS A 41 3.80 -2.21 -4.59
CA LYS A 41 5.06 -1.44 -4.64
C LYS A 41 4.87 -0.09 -5.33
N GLN A 42 4.12 -0.06 -6.43
CA GLN A 42 3.77 1.19 -7.11
C GLN A 42 2.90 2.10 -6.25
N ALA A 43 1.90 1.56 -5.52
CA ALA A 43 1.07 2.33 -4.60
C ALA A 43 1.89 2.94 -3.45
N ILE A 44 2.81 2.17 -2.88
CA ILE A 44 3.73 2.63 -1.83
C ILE A 44 4.51 3.85 -2.31
N ASN A 45 5.16 3.76 -3.47
CA ASN A 45 5.96 4.86 -4.04
C ASN A 45 5.09 6.10 -4.33
N ARG A 46 3.91 5.90 -4.92
CA ARG A 46 3.00 7.00 -5.26
C ARG A 46 2.45 7.74 -4.05
N CYS A 47 2.05 6.98 -3.04
CA CYS A 47 1.33 7.50 -1.88
C CYS A 47 2.24 7.80 -0.70
N GLY A 48 3.51 7.36 -0.73
CA GLY A 48 4.44 7.48 0.38
C GLY A 48 3.99 6.66 1.59
N TRP A 49 3.43 5.46 1.34
CA TRP A 49 2.99 4.58 2.41
C TRP A 49 4.19 3.89 3.07
N GLU A 50 4.06 3.64 4.36
CA GLU A 50 4.94 2.74 5.10
C GLU A 50 4.21 1.42 5.31
N VAL A 51 4.53 0.41 4.52
CA VAL A 51 3.94 -0.93 4.66
C VAL A 51 4.86 -1.81 5.49
N TYR A 52 4.40 -2.16 6.67
CA TYR A 52 5.16 -2.92 7.68
C TYR A 52 5.00 -4.43 7.52
N ALA A 53 3.84 -4.89 7.07
CA ALA A 53 3.60 -6.32 6.81
C ALA A 53 2.54 -6.51 5.73
N TYR A 54 2.64 -7.62 4.99
CA TYR A 54 1.58 -8.09 4.11
C TYR A 54 1.42 -9.61 4.17
N ALA A 55 0.20 -10.06 3.85
CA ALA A 55 -0.10 -11.46 3.58
C ALA A 55 -1.13 -11.54 2.44
N ILE A 56 -0.79 -12.25 1.36
CA ILE A 56 -1.65 -12.46 0.20
C ILE A 56 -2.18 -13.89 0.26
N MET A 57 -3.47 -14.01 0.59
CA MET A 57 -4.18 -15.28 0.67
C MET A 57 -4.84 -15.58 -0.67
N PRO A 58 -5.24 -16.83 -0.97
CA PRO A 58 -5.82 -17.15 -2.28
C PRO A 58 -6.98 -16.26 -2.73
N ASN A 59 -7.80 -15.76 -1.80
CA ASN A 59 -8.99 -14.96 -2.11
C ASN A 59 -9.06 -13.59 -1.41
N HIS A 60 -8.04 -13.19 -0.66
CA HIS A 60 -7.99 -11.89 0.03
C HIS A 60 -6.55 -11.54 0.37
N PHE A 61 -6.33 -10.31 0.79
CA PHE A 61 -5.03 -9.87 1.29
C PHE A 61 -5.17 -9.11 2.61
N HIS A 62 -4.06 -9.03 3.35
CA HIS A 62 -3.89 -8.21 4.54
C HIS A 62 -2.66 -7.33 4.37
N LEU A 63 -2.78 -6.05 4.77
CA LEU A 63 -1.68 -5.10 4.84
C LEU A 63 -1.68 -4.46 6.23
N LEU A 64 -0.52 -4.30 6.83
CA LEU A 64 -0.32 -3.43 7.98
C LEU A 64 0.53 -2.26 7.55
N LEU A 65 0.00 -1.05 7.63
CA LEU A 65 0.63 0.13 7.08
C LEU A 65 0.35 1.41 7.87
N ARG A 66 1.12 2.44 7.60
CA ARG A 66 0.86 3.84 7.95
C ARG A 66 0.78 4.67 6.69
N THR A 67 -0.03 5.72 6.71
CA THR A 67 -0.17 6.67 5.62
C THR A 67 0.27 8.06 6.09
N PRO A 68 1.55 8.41 5.99
CA PRO A 68 2.07 9.70 6.51
C PRO A 68 1.39 10.94 5.92
N ARG A 69 0.79 10.79 4.74
CA ARG A 69 0.05 11.87 4.05
C ARG A 69 -1.48 11.79 4.25
N GLY A 70 -1.97 10.84 5.06
CA GLY A 70 -3.42 10.64 5.27
C GLY A 70 -4.18 10.23 4.01
N ASN A 71 -3.56 9.58 3.04
CA ASN A 71 -4.12 9.31 1.72
C ASN A 71 -4.51 7.84 1.49
N LEU A 72 -4.96 7.16 2.56
CA LEU A 72 -5.36 5.75 2.48
C LEU A 72 -6.43 5.52 1.41
N SER A 73 -7.48 6.33 1.40
CA SER A 73 -8.61 6.16 0.47
C SER A 73 -8.17 6.31 -0.98
N ILE A 74 -7.36 7.32 -1.28
CA ILE A 74 -6.85 7.59 -2.63
C ILE A 74 -5.96 6.44 -3.09
N GLY A 75 -5.02 6.02 -2.24
CA GLY A 75 -4.08 4.97 -2.57
C GLY A 75 -4.75 3.60 -2.70
N MET A 76 -5.70 3.26 -1.82
CA MET A 76 -6.45 2.01 -1.91
C MET A 76 -7.36 1.96 -3.15
N GLN A 77 -8.00 3.06 -3.49
CA GLN A 77 -8.76 3.14 -4.73
C GLN A 77 -7.87 2.87 -5.94
N TRP A 78 -6.70 3.50 -5.98
CA TRP A 78 -5.74 3.30 -7.06
C TRP A 78 -5.20 1.85 -7.11
N LEU A 79 -4.80 1.30 -5.97
CA LEU A 79 -4.27 -0.08 -5.86
C LEU A 79 -5.29 -1.09 -6.37
N LEU A 80 -6.52 -1.05 -5.84
CA LEU A 80 -7.55 -2.04 -6.16
C LEU A 80 -8.04 -1.90 -7.60
N SER A 81 -8.24 -0.68 -8.11
CA SER A 81 -8.69 -0.46 -9.49
C SER A 81 -7.61 -0.84 -10.50
N THR A 82 -6.34 -0.52 -10.23
CA THR A 82 -5.22 -0.88 -11.11
C THR A 82 -5.02 -2.39 -11.17
N PHE A 83 -5.04 -3.06 -10.01
CA PHE A 83 -4.96 -4.51 -9.98
C PHE A 83 -6.16 -5.15 -10.72
N ALA A 84 -7.39 -4.71 -10.43
CA ALA A 84 -8.59 -5.24 -11.09
C ALA A 84 -8.53 -5.09 -12.61
N THR A 85 -8.07 -3.95 -13.11
CA THR A 85 -7.88 -3.74 -14.56
C THR A 85 -6.87 -4.73 -15.14
N ARG A 86 -5.71 -4.90 -14.52
CA ARG A 86 -4.68 -5.85 -14.97
C ARG A 86 -5.17 -7.29 -14.91
N PHE A 87 -5.84 -7.65 -13.84
CA PHE A 87 -6.40 -8.98 -13.63
C PHE A 87 -7.43 -9.34 -14.70
N ASN A 88 -8.40 -8.43 -14.95
CA ASN A 88 -9.42 -8.63 -15.98
C ASN A 88 -8.83 -8.70 -17.40
N GLN A 89 -7.83 -7.84 -17.70
CA GLN A 89 -7.12 -7.89 -18.99
C GLN A 89 -6.41 -9.22 -19.21
N TYR A 90 -5.71 -9.71 -18.18
CA TYR A 90 -5.01 -11.00 -18.25
C TYR A 90 -5.99 -12.16 -18.45
N ARG A 91 -7.10 -12.17 -17.73
CA ARG A 91 -8.12 -13.22 -17.83
C ARG A 91 -9.07 -13.06 -19.02
N LYS A 92 -9.01 -11.94 -19.72
CA LYS A 92 -9.98 -11.55 -20.76
C LYS A 92 -11.42 -11.55 -20.24
N GLU A 93 -11.59 -11.15 -18.99
CA GLU A 93 -12.87 -11.05 -18.28
C GLU A 93 -13.23 -9.59 -18.00
N SER A 94 -14.45 -9.35 -17.55
CA SER A 94 -14.95 -8.06 -17.12
C SER A 94 -15.74 -8.21 -15.81
N GLY A 95 -15.90 -7.11 -15.06
CA GLY A 95 -16.69 -7.09 -13.82
C GLY A 95 -15.86 -6.79 -12.58
N HIS A 96 -16.51 -6.92 -11.43
CA HIS A 96 -15.90 -6.60 -10.15
C HIS A 96 -14.98 -7.73 -9.66
N VAL A 97 -13.69 -7.43 -9.51
CA VAL A 97 -12.70 -8.38 -8.97
C VAL A 97 -12.80 -8.48 -7.44
N PHE A 98 -13.02 -7.36 -6.77
CA PHE A 98 -13.17 -7.32 -5.31
C PHE A 98 -14.64 -7.21 -4.90
N GLN A 99 -14.98 -7.75 -3.74
CA GLN A 99 -16.34 -7.82 -3.19
C GLN A 99 -16.95 -6.42 -2.89
N GLY A 100 -16.11 -5.38 -2.91
CA GLY A 100 -16.51 -4.01 -2.63
C GLY A 100 -15.32 -3.19 -2.15
N ARG A 101 -15.59 -2.19 -1.33
CA ARG A 101 -14.53 -1.39 -0.72
C ARG A 101 -13.66 -2.24 0.22
N TYR A 102 -12.39 -1.85 0.36
CA TYR A 102 -11.53 -2.40 1.40
C TYR A 102 -12.11 -2.13 2.80
N ARG A 103 -11.77 -2.98 3.73
CA ARG A 103 -12.02 -2.78 5.17
C ARG A 103 -10.71 -2.47 5.86
N TYR A 104 -10.79 -1.81 7.00
CA TYR A 104 -9.61 -1.51 7.79
C TYR A 104 -9.96 -1.42 9.28
N VAL A 105 -8.93 -1.62 10.10
CA VAL A 105 -8.97 -1.48 11.55
C VAL A 105 -7.77 -0.63 11.95
N VAL A 106 -8.01 0.41 12.73
CA VAL A 106 -6.95 1.26 13.27
C VAL A 106 -6.42 0.65 14.57
N ALA A 107 -5.13 0.54 14.72
CA ALA A 107 -4.51 0.11 15.96
C ALA A 107 -4.52 1.28 16.98
N PRO A 108 -5.24 1.18 18.09
CA PRO A 108 -5.33 2.26 19.08
C PRO A 108 -4.04 2.43 19.89
N THR A 109 -3.20 1.39 19.97
CA THR A 109 -1.95 1.37 20.71
C THR A 109 -0.86 0.64 19.95
N LEU A 110 0.40 0.85 20.32
CA LEU A 110 1.53 0.07 19.79
C LEU A 110 1.38 -1.42 20.09
N THR A 111 0.83 -1.78 21.24
CA THR A 111 0.55 -3.19 21.58
C THR A 111 -0.46 -3.80 20.63
N SER A 112 -1.51 -3.08 20.25
CA SER A 112 -2.48 -3.53 19.25
C SER A 112 -1.84 -3.66 17.88
N ALA A 113 -0.99 -2.71 17.49
CA ALA A 113 -0.23 -2.77 16.24
C ALA A 113 0.71 -3.99 16.19
N ALA A 114 1.40 -4.29 17.30
CA ALA A 114 2.25 -5.47 17.43
C ALA A 114 1.46 -6.77 17.26
N ARG A 115 0.26 -6.87 17.84
CA ARG A 115 -0.64 -8.03 17.65
C ARG A 115 -1.10 -8.15 16.20
N MET A 116 -1.43 -7.03 15.54
CA MET A 116 -1.79 -7.01 14.13
C MET A 116 -0.62 -7.43 13.24
N PHE A 117 0.61 -7.05 13.58
CA PHE A 117 1.83 -7.45 12.87
C PHE A 117 2.03 -8.96 12.95
N ASP A 118 1.94 -9.54 14.14
CA ASP A 118 1.99 -11.00 14.34
C ASP A 118 0.84 -11.71 13.59
N TYR A 119 -0.38 -11.15 13.67
CA TYR A 119 -1.55 -11.71 13.00
C TYR A 119 -1.37 -11.78 11.49
N VAL A 120 -0.88 -10.71 10.86
CA VAL A 120 -0.66 -10.68 9.41
C VAL A 120 0.32 -11.77 9.00
N HIS A 121 1.44 -11.91 9.71
CA HIS A 121 2.43 -12.95 9.39
C HIS A 121 1.93 -14.38 9.63
N LEU A 122 1.11 -14.60 10.64
CA LEU A 122 0.58 -15.94 10.97
C LEU A 122 -0.61 -16.39 10.10
N ASN A 123 -1.15 -15.52 9.23
CA ASN A 123 -2.34 -15.86 8.43
C ASN A 123 -2.15 -17.12 7.56
N HIS A 124 -0.99 -17.27 6.91
CA HIS A 124 -0.71 -18.43 6.04
C HIS A 124 -0.71 -19.74 6.82
N ILE A 125 -0.06 -19.76 7.98
CA ILE A 125 0.01 -20.95 8.85
C ILE A 125 -1.37 -21.33 9.36
N ARG A 126 -2.10 -20.33 9.91
CA ARG A 126 -3.47 -20.54 10.44
C ARG A 126 -4.47 -21.02 9.40
N LYS A 127 -4.15 -20.88 8.11
CA LYS A 127 -4.96 -21.38 6.99
C LYS A 127 -4.38 -22.64 6.35
N GLY A 128 -3.32 -23.21 6.92
CA GLY A 128 -2.70 -24.40 6.39
C GLY A 128 -2.06 -24.25 5.02
N LEU A 129 -1.68 -23.00 4.65
CA LEU A 129 -1.05 -22.73 3.35
C LEU A 129 0.46 -22.95 3.38
N CYS A 130 1.06 -22.88 4.54
CA CYS A 130 2.45 -23.22 4.82
C CYS A 130 2.58 -23.57 6.30
N ASP A 131 3.72 -24.12 6.68
CA ASP A 131 4.14 -24.29 8.06
C ASP A 131 5.16 -23.22 8.45
N LEU A 132 5.63 -23.27 9.70
CA LEU A 132 6.62 -22.31 10.20
C LEU A 132 7.99 -22.47 9.54
N GLN A 133 8.32 -23.66 9.04
CA GLN A 133 9.61 -23.95 8.41
C GLN A 133 9.64 -23.36 6.99
N THR A 134 8.50 -23.35 6.31
CA THR A 134 8.34 -22.87 4.93
C THR A 134 7.82 -21.43 4.84
N LEU A 135 7.36 -20.82 5.96
CA LEU A 135 6.80 -19.46 5.96
C LEU A 135 7.81 -18.41 5.49
N GLU A 136 9.09 -18.57 5.84
CA GLU A 136 10.15 -17.66 5.42
C GLU A 136 10.50 -17.78 3.92
N ASP A 137 10.01 -18.82 3.24
CA ASP A 137 10.16 -19.01 1.80
C ASP A 137 8.89 -18.64 1.02
N CYS A 138 7.81 -18.31 1.72
CA CYS A 138 6.54 -17.93 1.14
C CYS A 138 6.53 -16.46 0.71
N ARG A 139 6.72 -16.18 -0.59
CA ARG A 139 6.71 -14.83 -1.17
C ARG A 139 5.41 -14.05 -0.93
N ASP A 140 4.33 -14.77 -0.70
CA ASP A 140 3.00 -14.22 -0.44
C ASP A 140 2.87 -13.61 0.97
N ASN A 141 3.90 -13.77 1.79
CA ASN A 141 4.00 -13.25 3.15
C ASN A 141 5.25 -12.41 3.31
N SER A 142 5.11 -11.24 3.90
CA SER A 142 6.24 -10.32 4.05
C SER A 142 7.37 -10.85 4.94
N LEU A 143 7.14 -11.91 5.72
CA LEU A 143 8.19 -12.58 6.48
C LEU A 143 9.31 -13.13 5.58
N TYR A 144 8.97 -13.50 4.31
CA TYR A 144 9.93 -13.83 3.26
C TYR A 144 11.03 -12.77 3.11
N LEU A 145 10.69 -11.50 3.26
CA LEU A 145 11.61 -10.39 3.07
C LEU A 145 12.55 -10.14 4.26
N LEU A 146 12.33 -10.74 5.43
CA LEU A 146 13.19 -10.50 6.60
C LEU A 146 14.66 -10.85 6.30
N ARG A 147 14.91 -11.97 5.64
CA ARG A 147 16.25 -12.41 5.29
C ARG A 147 16.77 -11.87 3.95
N ARG A 148 15.96 -11.09 3.22
CA ARG A 148 16.24 -10.62 1.86
C ARG A 148 16.22 -9.10 1.79
N THR A 149 17.19 -8.48 2.45
CA THR A 149 17.26 -7.02 2.60
C THR A 149 17.26 -6.27 1.27
N SER A 150 17.89 -6.84 0.23
CA SER A 150 17.95 -6.25 -1.12
C SER A 150 16.61 -6.24 -1.86
N GLU A 151 15.67 -7.12 -1.48
CA GLU A 151 14.34 -7.23 -2.09
C GLU A 151 13.27 -6.39 -1.37
N ARG A 152 13.59 -5.80 -0.22
CA ARG A 152 12.63 -5.07 0.64
C ARG A 152 12.12 -3.74 0.07
N PRO A 153 12.91 -2.89 -0.58
CA PRO A 153 12.37 -1.64 -1.07
C PRO A 153 11.15 -1.86 -1.99
N PRO A 154 10.08 -1.10 -1.81
CA PRO A 154 9.89 0.02 -0.91
C PRO A 154 9.19 -0.33 0.43
N PHE A 155 9.25 -1.58 0.90
CA PHE A 155 8.59 -2.01 2.14
C PHE A 155 9.37 -1.54 3.38
N SER A 156 8.63 -1.16 4.44
CA SER A 156 9.18 -0.69 5.73
C SER A 156 9.15 -1.81 6.78
N LEU A 157 9.55 -3.02 6.39
CA LEU A 157 9.46 -4.20 7.24
C LEU A 157 10.41 -4.13 8.45
N ASP A 158 11.60 -3.61 8.25
CA ASP A 158 12.61 -3.31 9.25
C ASP A 158 12.08 -2.39 10.36
N LEU A 159 11.42 -1.29 9.95
CA LEU A 159 10.75 -0.38 10.89
C LEU A 159 9.62 -1.10 11.64
N GLY A 160 8.86 -1.97 10.96
CA GLY A 160 7.82 -2.78 11.59
C GLY A 160 8.38 -3.74 12.62
N LEU A 161 9.44 -4.45 12.28
CA LEU A 161 10.10 -5.39 13.19
C LEU A 161 10.60 -4.67 14.45
N THR A 162 11.41 -3.64 14.30
CA THR A 162 11.97 -2.89 15.42
C THR A 162 10.87 -2.23 16.26
N ARG A 163 9.93 -1.56 15.63
CA ARG A 163 8.88 -0.77 16.29
C ARG A 163 7.89 -1.62 17.08
N PHE A 164 7.49 -2.78 16.52
CA PHE A 164 6.42 -3.60 17.12
C PHE A 164 6.91 -4.74 17.96
N THR A 165 8.18 -5.11 17.84
CA THR A 165 8.72 -6.26 18.55
C THR A 165 9.90 -5.93 19.45
N GLY A 166 10.59 -4.81 19.19
CA GLY A 166 11.83 -4.44 19.85
C GLY A 166 13.05 -5.24 19.37
N TYR A 167 12.88 -6.14 18.39
CA TYR A 167 14.00 -6.91 17.82
C TYR A 167 14.72 -6.10 16.75
N GLY A 168 16.05 -6.30 16.65
CA GLY A 168 16.86 -5.71 15.61
C GLY A 168 16.57 -6.30 14.22
N ASP A 169 16.93 -5.53 13.18
CA ASP A 169 16.87 -5.99 11.80
C ASP A 169 18.19 -6.69 11.42
N ASP A 170 18.48 -7.75 12.11
CA ASP A 170 19.65 -8.61 11.97
C ASP A 170 19.26 -10.09 12.11
N PRO A 171 20.13 -11.03 11.78
CA PRO A 171 19.79 -12.47 11.83
C PRO A 171 19.32 -12.96 13.20
N GLU A 172 19.82 -12.39 14.29
CA GLU A 172 19.42 -12.75 15.65
C GLU A 172 18.02 -12.24 15.96
N GLY A 173 17.74 -10.99 15.64
CA GLY A 173 16.40 -10.39 15.79
C GLY A 173 15.34 -11.10 14.93
N HIS A 174 15.68 -11.49 13.70
CA HIS A 174 14.80 -12.27 12.83
C HIS A 174 14.45 -13.63 13.45
N GLN A 175 15.45 -14.36 13.97
CA GLN A 175 15.23 -15.61 14.66
C GLN A 175 14.42 -15.43 15.94
N ALA A 176 14.68 -14.37 16.72
CA ALA A 176 13.92 -14.03 17.91
C ALA A 176 12.44 -13.78 17.59
N TYR A 177 12.19 -13.09 16.49
CA TYR A 177 10.83 -12.84 16.01
C TYR A 177 10.12 -14.13 15.59
N VAL A 178 10.76 -15.01 14.83
CA VAL A 178 10.19 -16.31 14.47
C VAL A 178 9.87 -17.13 15.72
N ARG A 179 10.77 -17.18 16.72
CA ARG A 179 10.49 -17.84 18.03
C ARG A 179 9.29 -17.19 18.76
N LYS A 180 9.12 -15.89 18.65
CA LYS A 180 7.92 -15.19 19.18
C LYS A 180 6.66 -15.67 18.47
N LEU A 181 6.67 -15.72 17.12
CA LEU A 181 5.52 -16.20 16.33
C LEU A 181 5.14 -17.63 16.69
N MET A 182 6.11 -18.53 16.93
CA MET A 182 5.86 -19.89 17.42
C MET A 182 5.09 -19.88 18.73
N ARG A 183 5.50 -19.05 19.70
CA ARG A 183 4.82 -18.91 20.99
C ARG A 183 3.40 -18.37 20.83
N VAL A 184 3.22 -17.35 19.99
CA VAL A 184 1.89 -16.79 19.69
C VAL A 184 0.99 -17.85 19.08
N LEU A 185 1.50 -18.65 18.12
CA LEU A 185 0.74 -19.72 17.48
C LEU A 185 0.35 -20.82 18.46
N ALA A 186 1.25 -21.22 19.37
CA ALA A 186 0.97 -22.23 20.40
C ALA A 186 -0.15 -21.78 21.38
N ASN A 187 -0.22 -20.48 21.69
CA ASN A 187 -1.21 -19.93 22.61
C ASN A 187 -2.54 -19.54 21.91
N ASP A 188 -2.54 -19.29 20.61
CA ASP A 188 -3.70 -18.87 19.82
C ASP A 188 -3.64 -19.50 18.41
N PRO A 189 -3.72 -20.85 18.32
CA PRO A 189 -3.51 -21.58 17.06
C PRO A 189 -4.50 -21.17 15.98
N ASP A 190 -5.76 -21.00 16.33
CA ASP A 190 -6.83 -20.61 15.40
C ASP A 190 -6.91 -19.10 15.15
N GLY A 191 -6.15 -18.29 15.89
CA GLY A 191 -6.20 -16.83 15.83
C GLY A 191 -7.51 -16.26 16.37
N ALA A 192 -8.23 -16.98 17.21
CA ALA A 192 -9.52 -16.55 17.76
C ALA A 192 -9.35 -15.33 18.65
N LEU A 193 -8.37 -15.36 19.58
CA LEU A 193 -8.06 -14.23 20.45
C LEU A 193 -7.61 -13.00 19.67
N SER A 194 -6.78 -13.23 18.63
CA SER A 194 -6.33 -12.14 17.76
C SER A 194 -7.48 -11.54 16.95
N ARG A 195 -8.44 -12.35 16.48
CA ARG A 195 -9.63 -11.87 15.76
C ARG A 195 -10.58 -11.12 16.67
N THR A 196 -10.87 -11.65 17.86
CA THR A 196 -11.72 -10.99 18.85
C THR A 196 -11.15 -9.64 19.23
N ALA A 197 -9.86 -9.56 19.54
CA ALA A 197 -9.20 -8.30 19.84
C ALA A 197 -9.26 -7.29 18.67
N MET A 198 -9.29 -7.75 17.42
CA MET A 198 -9.47 -6.87 16.25
C MET A 198 -10.93 -6.53 15.99
N GLN A 199 -11.88 -7.44 16.30
CA GLN A 199 -13.32 -7.18 16.19
C GLN A 199 -13.77 -6.19 17.26
N ASP A 200 -13.34 -6.35 18.50
CA ASP A 200 -13.62 -5.39 19.58
C ASP A 200 -13.13 -3.98 19.22
N LEU A 201 -12.00 -3.87 18.49
CA LEU A 201 -11.51 -2.60 17.98
C LEU A 201 -12.34 -2.04 16.80
N SER A 202 -13.00 -2.92 16.03
CA SER A 202 -13.86 -2.50 14.90
C SER A 202 -15.27 -2.14 15.33
N GLU A 203 -15.71 -2.62 16.50
CA GLU A 203 -17.03 -2.34 17.10
C GLU A 203 -17.01 -1.13 18.02
N VAL A 204 -15.82 -0.59 18.36
CA VAL A 204 -15.76 0.71 19.04
C VAL A 204 -16.33 1.76 18.09
N PRO A 205 -17.51 2.34 18.37
CA PRO A 205 -18.02 3.43 17.56
C PRO A 205 -16.95 4.51 17.50
N ALA A 206 -16.74 5.07 16.33
CA ALA A 206 -15.79 6.19 16.13
C ALA A 206 -16.06 7.43 17.01
N LEU A 207 -16.99 7.30 17.95
CA LEU A 207 -17.59 8.35 18.79
C LEU A 207 -17.15 8.32 20.26
N THR A 208 -16.35 7.35 20.72
CA THR A 208 -16.00 7.28 22.15
C THR A 208 -14.51 7.31 22.45
N ILE A 209 -13.70 7.78 21.52
CA ILE A 209 -12.33 8.20 21.84
C ILE A 209 -12.45 9.59 22.44
N ALA A 210 -12.01 9.75 23.69
CA ALA A 210 -11.83 11.06 24.33
C ALA A 210 -11.19 11.99 23.28
N ALA A 211 -11.71 13.23 23.21
CA ALA A 211 -11.31 14.18 22.17
C ALA A 211 -9.81 14.06 21.89
N PRO A 212 -9.43 13.67 20.66
CA PRO A 212 -8.02 13.45 20.35
C PRO A 212 -7.25 14.72 20.67
N SER A 213 -6.02 14.59 21.16
CA SER A 213 -5.13 15.74 21.26
C SER A 213 -5.07 16.44 19.90
N PRO A 214 -4.81 17.74 19.81
CA PRO A 214 -4.73 18.45 18.52
C PRO A 214 -3.76 17.83 17.52
N LEU A 215 -2.80 17.02 17.99
CA LEU A 215 -1.85 16.23 17.19
C LEU A 215 -2.44 14.91 16.67
N GLU A 216 -3.56 14.42 17.23
CA GLU A 216 -4.26 13.18 16.83
C GLU A 216 -5.53 13.45 16.07
N ALA A 217 -5.92 14.72 15.90
CA ALA A 217 -7.03 15.08 15.04
C ALA A 217 -6.72 14.68 13.59
N GLY A 218 -7.43 13.67 13.09
CA GLY A 218 -7.24 13.18 11.73
C GLY A 218 -7.52 14.28 10.70
N LEU A 219 -6.84 14.21 9.57
CA LEU A 219 -6.99 15.17 8.49
C LEU A 219 -8.37 15.07 7.83
N THR A 220 -8.93 16.20 7.49
CA THR A 220 -10.13 16.29 6.65
C THR A 220 -9.78 15.96 5.20
N GLN A 221 -10.78 15.63 4.39
CA GLN A 221 -10.57 15.38 2.95
C GLN A 221 -9.98 16.62 2.22
N VAL A 222 -10.25 17.80 2.70
CA VAL A 222 -9.68 19.06 2.15
C VAL A 222 -8.19 19.15 2.47
N GLU A 223 -7.80 18.91 3.71
CA GLU A 223 -6.40 18.90 4.14
C GLU A 223 -5.59 17.81 3.45
N ILE A 224 -6.16 16.60 3.31
CA ILE A 224 -5.52 15.49 2.57
C ILE A 224 -5.26 15.89 1.11
N ARG A 225 -6.24 16.51 0.45
CA ARG A 225 -6.06 16.99 -0.92
C ARG A 225 -4.98 18.06 -1.00
N ALA A 226 -4.97 19.02 -0.08
CA ALA A 226 -3.97 20.08 -0.04
C ALA A 226 -2.54 19.53 0.17
N ILE A 227 -2.39 18.49 1.01
CA ILE A 227 -1.10 17.81 1.20
C ILE A 227 -0.67 17.09 -0.09
N ASP A 228 -1.57 16.36 -0.73
CA ASP A 228 -1.27 15.67 -1.98
C ASP A 228 -0.96 16.66 -3.13
N GLU A 229 -1.68 17.78 -3.20
CA GLU A 229 -1.43 18.85 -4.17
C GLU A 229 -0.05 19.46 -3.97
N ARG A 230 0.26 19.87 -2.75
CA ARG A 230 1.58 20.42 -2.40
C ARG A 230 2.70 19.42 -2.77
N HIS A 231 2.55 18.16 -2.42
CA HIS A 231 3.56 17.15 -2.75
C HIS A 231 3.76 16.98 -4.27
N ARG A 232 2.69 17.02 -5.07
CA ARG A 232 2.79 16.97 -6.54
C ARG A 232 3.55 18.17 -7.09
N ASP A 233 3.24 19.38 -6.58
CA ASP A 233 3.86 20.62 -7.00
C ASP A 233 5.34 20.67 -6.62
N GLU A 234 5.67 20.31 -5.37
CA GLU A 234 7.07 20.22 -4.91
C GLU A 234 7.87 19.21 -5.74
N PHE A 235 7.28 18.04 -6.03
CA PHE A 235 7.92 17.03 -6.86
C PHE A 235 8.15 17.52 -8.30
N LEU A 236 7.15 18.19 -8.90
CA LEU A 236 7.27 18.78 -10.23
C LEU A 236 8.40 19.82 -10.28
N HIS A 237 8.42 20.75 -9.31
CA HIS A 237 9.47 21.75 -9.22
C HIS A 237 10.87 21.14 -9.08
N ALA A 238 11.02 20.15 -8.21
CA ALA A 238 12.28 19.43 -8.05
C ALA A 238 12.71 18.71 -9.33
N ALA A 239 11.79 18.06 -10.03
CA ALA A 239 12.06 17.35 -11.28
C ALA A 239 12.45 18.32 -12.42
N LEU A 240 11.80 19.46 -12.53
CA LEU A 240 12.15 20.52 -13.49
C LEU A 240 13.56 21.06 -13.20
N SER A 241 13.84 21.42 -11.95
CA SER A 241 15.15 21.90 -11.53
C SER A 241 16.25 20.89 -11.83
N SER A 242 16.02 19.60 -11.53
CA SER A 242 16.97 18.51 -11.83
C SER A 242 17.22 18.32 -13.33
N ALA A 243 16.22 18.61 -14.17
CA ALA A 243 16.33 18.55 -15.62
C ALA A 243 16.93 19.84 -16.23
N GLY A 244 17.23 20.87 -15.42
CA GLY A 244 17.66 22.18 -15.90
C GLY A 244 16.60 22.87 -16.74
N LYS A 245 15.32 22.68 -16.42
CA LYS A 245 14.14 23.19 -17.12
C LYS A 245 13.31 24.10 -16.24
N ASP A 246 12.62 25.06 -16.85
CA ASP A 246 11.74 26.00 -16.15
C ASP A 246 10.34 26.05 -16.79
N GLN A 247 9.50 26.96 -16.28
CA GLN A 247 8.13 27.14 -16.77
C GLN A 247 8.08 27.65 -18.22
N ALA A 248 9.08 28.41 -18.67
CA ALA A 248 9.17 28.89 -20.05
C ALA A 248 9.46 27.74 -21.01
N ASP A 249 10.35 26.83 -20.64
CA ASP A 249 10.65 25.61 -21.40
C ASP A 249 9.42 24.72 -21.59
N ILE A 250 8.53 24.64 -20.56
CA ILE A 250 7.28 23.88 -20.66
C ILE A 250 6.42 24.37 -21.82
N LEU A 251 6.38 25.66 -22.03
CA LEU A 251 5.57 26.28 -23.10
C LEU A 251 6.29 26.25 -24.45
N ALA A 252 7.61 26.46 -24.45
CA ALA A 252 8.41 26.58 -25.68
C ALA A 252 8.70 25.22 -26.32
N ASP A 253 8.98 24.20 -25.53
CA ASP A 253 9.39 22.90 -26.04
C ASP A 253 8.19 22.05 -26.53
N ALA A 254 8.44 21.17 -27.49
CA ALA A 254 7.44 20.31 -28.07
C ALA A 254 6.68 19.50 -27.00
N LYS A 255 5.39 19.23 -27.24
CA LYS A 255 4.53 18.44 -26.32
C LYS A 255 5.05 17.06 -26.02
N GLY A 256 5.82 16.45 -26.92
CA GLY A 256 6.43 15.13 -26.79
C GLY A 256 7.93 15.18 -26.47
N ALA A 257 8.47 16.30 -26.02
CA ALA A 257 9.90 16.42 -25.69
C ALA A 257 10.34 15.32 -24.72
N PRO A 258 11.51 14.67 -24.93
CA PRO A 258 11.96 13.52 -24.13
C PRO A 258 11.99 13.82 -22.63
N TRP A 259 12.45 15.00 -22.22
CA TRP A 259 12.50 15.39 -20.82
C TRP A 259 11.10 15.48 -20.18
N LYS A 260 10.07 15.96 -20.94
CA LYS A 260 8.68 15.97 -20.46
C LYS A 260 8.17 14.55 -20.22
N ALA A 261 8.51 13.62 -21.11
CA ALA A 261 8.15 12.21 -20.95
C ALA A 261 8.80 11.60 -19.70
N GLN A 262 10.06 11.92 -19.44
CA GLN A 262 10.77 11.47 -18.24
C GLN A 262 10.14 12.03 -16.95
N ILE A 263 9.85 13.33 -16.91
CA ILE A 263 9.18 13.95 -15.74
C ILE A 263 7.75 13.40 -15.58
N ALA A 264 7.00 13.21 -16.67
CA ALA A 264 5.67 12.61 -16.63
C ALA A 264 5.70 11.19 -16.05
N LEU A 265 6.70 10.39 -16.42
CA LEU A 265 6.92 9.05 -15.87
C LEU A 265 7.23 9.13 -14.37
N ALA A 266 8.16 9.97 -13.96
CA ALA A 266 8.53 10.16 -12.55
C ALA A 266 7.32 10.62 -11.70
N LEU A 267 6.58 11.62 -12.15
CA LEU A 267 5.34 12.07 -11.50
C LEU A 267 4.32 10.93 -11.35
N SER A 268 4.16 10.10 -12.39
CA SER A 268 3.23 8.98 -12.35
C SER A 268 3.64 7.88 -11.38
N GLN A 269 4.94 7.74 -11.11
CA GLN A 269 5.50 6.71 -10.23
C GLN A 269 5.57 7.13 -8.77
N HIS A 270 5.81 8.42 -8.50
CA HIS A 270 6.14 8.91 -7.16
C HIS A 270 5.10 9.87 -6.56
N THR A 271 4.04 10.19 -7.31
CA THR A 271 2.97 11.07 -6.84
C THR A 271 1.58 10.53 -7.16
N THR A 272 0.55 11.12 -6.56
CA THR A 272 -0.85 10.82 -6.89
C THR A 272 -1.35 11.57 -8.13
N ALA A 273 -0.46 12.23 -8.90
CA ALA A 273 -0.81 12.99 -10.09
C ALA A 273 -1.58 12.13 -11.11
N THR A 274 -2.68 12.69 -11.59
CA THR A 274 -3.46 12.08 -12.68
C THR A 274 -2.83 12.40 -14.02
N THR A 275 -3.09 11.56 -15.03
CA THR A 275 -2.61 11.84 -16.40
C THR A 275 -3.16 13.13 -16.98
N GLY A 276 -4.33 13.60 -16.52
CA GLY A 276 -4.89 14.89 -16.89
C GLY A 276 -4.08 16.04 -16.31
N TRP A 277 -3.81 16.01 -15.02
CA TRP A 277 -2.99 16.99 -14.33
C TRP A 277 -1.56 17.06 -14.93
N ILE A 278 -0.92 15.91 -15.17
CA ILE A 278 0.40 15.84 -15.82
C ILE A 278 0.38 16.47 -17.21
N ALA A 279 -0.67 16.20 -18.00
CA ALA A 279 -0.81 16.77 -19.35
C ALA A 279 -0.93 18.29 -19.31
N GLU A 280 -1.66 18.82 -18.35
CA GLU A 280 -1.84 20.26 -18.12
C GLU A 280 -0.52 20.91 -17.67
N GLN A 281 0.09 20.41 -16.59
CA GLN A 281 1.29 21.00 -16.00
C GLN A 281 2.50 20.99 -16.95
N LEU A 282 2.68 19.94 -17.75
CA LEU A 282 3.80 19.82 -18.68
C LEU A 282 3.45 20.24 -20.13
N ASN A 283 2.27 20.84 -20.36
CA ASN A 283 1.79 21.20 -21.70
C ASN A 283 1.94 20.06 -22.72
N MET A 284 1.51 18.84 -22.34
CA MET A 284 1.63 17.64 -23.18
C MET A 284 0.37 17.35 -23.99
N GLY A 285 -0.60 18.26 -24.01
CA GLY A 285 -1.86 18.16 -24.74
C GLY A 285 -2.93 17.43 -23.92
N THR A 286 -3.29 16.18 -24.25
CA THR A 286 -4.39 15.47 -23.59
C THR A 286 -3.88 14.39 -22.61
N ALA A 287 -4.74 14.02 -21.65
CA ALA A 287 -4.49 12.85 -20.79
C ALA A 287 -4.23 11.55 -21.61
N GLY A 288 -4.81 11.46 -22.79
CA GLY A 288 -4.59 10.34 -23.73
C GLY A 288 -3.15 10.29 -24.24
N ASN A 289 -2.57 11.43 -24.57
CA ASN A 289 -1.17 11.52 -24.98
C ASN A 289 -0.22 11.07 -23.87
N VAL A 290 -0.45 11.54 -22.65
CA VAL A 290 0.35 11.12 -21.48
C VAL A 290 0.22 9.61 -21.26
N ARG A 291 -0.99 9.04 -21.33
CA ARG A 291 -1.19 7.57 -21.19
C ARG A 291 -0.40 6.79 -22.26
N LYS A 292 -0.41 7.27 -23.52
CA LYS A 292 0.33 6.64 -24.61
C LYS A 292 1.85 6.65 -24.33
N ILE A 293 2.38 7.77 -23.87
CA ILE A 293 3.81 7.90 -23.51
C ILE A 293 4.15 6.95 -22.35
N LEU A 294 3.34 6.96 -21.28
CA LEU A 294 3.55 6.08 -20.13
C LEU A 294 3.40 4.58 -20.44
N SER A 295 2.60 4.22 -21.45
CA SER A 295 2.49 2.83 -21.90
C SER A 295 3.64 2.41 -22.81
N GLY A 296 4.17 3.32 -23.63
CA GLY A 296 5.33 3.07 -24.50
C GLY A 296 6.64 2.88 -23.74
N SER A 297 6.82 3.60 -22.60
CA SER A 297 7.99 3.43 -21.72
C SER A 297 7.98 2.12 -20.93
N LYS A 298 6.85 1.40 -20.86
CA LYS A 298 6.75 0.05 -20.26
C LYS A 298 7.20 -1.08 -21.17
N GLY A 299 7.62 -0.77 -22.39
CA GLY A 299 8.08 -1.76 -23.36
C GLY A 299 9.47 -2.35 -23.06
N SER A 300 10.22 -1.79 -22.09
CA SER A 300 11.53 -2.32 -21.64
C SER A 300 11.45 -3.22 -20.39
N ASP A 301 10.31 -3.27 -19.71
CA ASP A 301 10.10 -4.11 -18.51
C ASP A 301 9.02 -5.19 -18.75
N ARG A 302 9.04 -5.79 -19.94
CA ARG A 302 8.28 -7.04 -20.17
C ARG A 302 9.19 -8.20 -19.84
N PHE A 303 9.11 -8.66 -18.61
CA PHE A 303 9.29 -10.08 -18.25
C PHE A 303 8.46 -10.38 -17.03
#